data_9f324fd9843fad4a770cdec2b5fc5a18
#
_entry.id   9f324fd9843fad4a770cdec2b5fc5a18
#
_cell.length_a   1.000
_cell.length_b   1.000
_cell.length_c   1.000
_cell.angle_alpha   90.00
_cell.angle_beta   90.00
_cell.angle_gamma   90.00
#
_symmetry.space_group_name_H-M   'P 1'
#
loop_
_entity.id
_entity.type
_entity.pdbx_description
1 polymer ?
#
loop_
_entity_poly.entity_id
_entity_poly.type
_entity_poly.pdbx_seq_one_letter_code
_entity_poly.pdbx_strand_id
1 'polypeptide(L)'
;METKVLNQRLLEDSRFWKGKNVLLPNYDRMKLPIKAISFSAGKMAYGHTGDILQDLLNQDPQTGLMAGVETYSPKYVTELSASDNLMTQLIFENEKGKVIPKIQGAIPSLLFIDSNTNSLAWAKLLEYARDPEVQFATINAPEGVYGVIYSGGEFAEPVNPVLIKDMEEGTVNSDPAKWTAFARERFKAGLKFALVSCTNFSGNGHYTGATVRTVAKAWEEKGFAPKGFLKYLSDPKQFSFPNCMIDRIAVNPDENTRRVMEELSVRSNLVVTE
;
A
#
# COMPACT_ATOMS: atom_id res chain seq x y z
N MET A 1 -27.82 13.45 16.24
CA MET A 1 -27.31 14.22 15.07
C MET A 1 -27.47 13.34 13.83
N GLU A 2 -27.79 13.89 12.68
CA GLU A 2 -27.86 13.09 11.43
C GLU A 2 -26.48 12.56 11.05
N THR A 3 -26.38 11.27 10.75
CA THR A 3 -25.11 10.64 10.37
C THR A 3 -24.72 11.06 8.94
N LYS A 4 -23.54 11.65 8.81
CA LYS A 4 -23.02 12.11 7.50
C LYS A 4 -22.03 11.12 6.90
N VAL A 5 -21.99 11.06 5.58
CA VAL A 5 -20.99 10.26 4.85
C VAL A 5 -19.65 11.00 4.85
N LEU A 6 -18.58 10.31 5.27
CA LEU A 6 -17.22 10.85 5.21
C LEU A 6 -16.81 11.07 3.75
N ASN A 7 -16.38 12.28 3.46
CA ASN A 7 -15.82 12.70 2.17
C ASN A 7 -14.96 13.94 2.36
N GLN A 8 -14.32 14.43 1.32
CA GLN A 8 -13.44 15.60 1.38
C GLN A 8 -14.19 16.84 1.89
N ARG A 9 -15.43 17.07 1.43
CA ARG A 9 -16.25 18.20 1.87
C ARG A 9 -16.54 18.15 3.38
N LEU A 10 -16.84 16.96 3.91
CA LEU A 10 -17.08 16.81 5.35
C LEU A 10 -15.78 16.98 6.14
N LEU A 11 -14.64 16.49 5.61
CA LEU A 11 -13.33 16.67 6.24
C LEU A 11 -13.01 18.15 6.44
N GLU A 12 -13.35 18.99 5.49
CA GLU A 12 -13.11 20.45 5.51
C GLU A 12 -14.16 21.23 6.34
N ASP A 13 -15.26 20.61 6.76
CA ASP A 13 -16.30 21.26 7.57
C ASP A 13 -15.87 21.39 9.05
N SER A 14 -15.13 22.42 9.36
CA SER A 14 -14.66 22.68 10.73
C SER A 14 -15.79 22.81 11.77
N ARG A 15 -17.01 23.18 11.35
CA ARG A 15 -18.17 23.28 12.26
C ARG A 15 -18.67 21.90 12.67
N PHE A 16 -18.63 20.92 11.74
CA PHE A 16 -19.01 19.54 12.01
C PHE A 16 -18.06 18.88 13.03
N TRP A 17 -16.77 19.15 12.91
CA TRP A 17 -15.74 18.55 13.77
C TRP A 17 -15.55 19.26 15.11
N LYS A 18 -16.10 20.48 15.26
CA LYS A 18 -15.96 21.26 16.48
C LYS A 18 -16.49 20.52 17.71
N GLY A 19 -15.62 20.33 18.71
CA GLY A 19 -15.93 19.63 19.96
C GLY A 19 -15.95 18.11 19.87
N LYS A 20 -15.68 17.51 18.71
CA LYS A 20 -15.49 16.06 18.59
C LYS A 20 -14.05 15.69 18.94
N ASN A 21 -13.89 14.62 19.70
CA ASN A 21 -12.56 14.07 20.02
C ASN A 21 -12.11 13.14 18.88
N VAL A 22 -11.52 13.71 17.83
CA VAL A 22 -11.07 12.99 16.63
C VAL A 22 -9.80 13.63 16.08
N LEU A 23 -8.85 12.82 15.66
CA LEU A 23 -7.65 13.29 14.99
C LEU A 23 -7.93 13.46 13.50
N LEU A 24 -7.69 14.64 12.96
CA LEU A 24 -7.88 14.99 11.56
C LEU A 24 -6.54 15.24 10.88
N PRO A 25 -6.41 14.99 9.56
CA PRO A 25 -5.27 15.49 8.79
C PRO A 25 -5.17 17.02 8.93
N ASN A 26 -3.96 17.53 9.17
CA ASN A 26 -3.69 18.98 9.25
C ASN A 26 -3.00 19.53 7.98
N TYR A 27 -3.02 18.77 6.89
CA TYR A 27 -2.45 19.11 5.60
C TYR A 27 -3.51 19.07 4.49
N ASP A 28 -3.25 19.79 3.39
CA ASP A 28 -4.12 19.78 2.21
C ASP A 28 -3.77 18.59 1.30
N ARG A 29 -4.46 17.47 1.51
CA ARG A 29 -4.24 16.23 0.74
C ARG A 29 -4.55 16.35 -0.75
N MET A 30 -5.24 17.41 -1.17
CA MET A 30 -5.56 17.62 -2.59
C MET A 30 -4.42 18.31 -3.36
N LYS A 31 -3.44 18.90 -2.64
CA LYS A 31 -2.32 19.65 -3.25
C LYS A 31 -0.97 18.95 -3.13
N LEU A 32 -0.85 17.97 -2.25
CA LEU A 32 0.43 17.30 -2.04
C LEU A 32 0.70 16.23 -3.11
N PRO A 33 1.97 16.04 -3.52
CA PRO A 33 2.35 15.02 -4.50
C PRO A 33 2.31 13.61 -3.89
N ILE A 34 2.11 12.61 -4.76
CA ILE A 34 2.33 11.20 -4.39
C ILE A 34 3.83 10.94 -4.41
N LYS A 35 4.37 10.47 -3.28
CA LYS A 35 5.79 10.10 -3.13
C LYS A 35 6.01 8.65 -2.71
N ALA A 36 4.94 7.92 -2.49
CA ALA A 36 4.98 6.51 -2.14
C ALA A 36 3.83 5.71 -2.80
N ILE A 37 4.03 4.40 -2.91
CA ILE A 37 3.02 3.45 -3.38
C ILE A 37 2.76 2.43 -2.27
N SER A 38 1.52 2.01 -2.07
CA SER A 38 1.19 0.82 -1.31
C SER A 38 0.63 -0.24 -2.25
N PHE A 39 1.33 -1.36 -2.41
CA PHE A 39 0.79 -2.56 -3.07
C PHE A 39 -0.16 -3.29 -2.11
N SER A 40 -1.09 -2.53 -1.59
CA SER A 40 -2.23 -2.92 -0.79
C SER A 40 -3.13 -1.69 -0.63
N ALA A 41 -4.43 -1.88 -0.77
CA ALA A 41 -5.42 -0.85 -0.46
C ALA A 41 -6.31 -1.25 0.74
N GLY A 42 -5.97 -2.38 1.39
CA GLY A 42 -6.71 -2.96 2.50
C GLY A 42 -6.57 -2.21 3.82
N LYS A 43 -7.20 -2.75 4.86
CA LYS A 43 -7.20 -2.17 6.21
C LYS A 43 -5.79 -1.88 6.75
N MET A 44 -4.80 -2.76 6.45
CA MET A 44 -3.42 -2.56 6.91
C MET A 44 -2.71 -1.40 6.17
N ALA A 45 -3.07 -1.12 4.90
CA ALA A 45 -2.54 0.06 4.21
C ALA A 45 -2.95 1.36 4.92
N TYR A 46 -4.19 1.45 5.39
CA TYR A 46 -4.68 2.63 6.13
C TYR A 46 -4.28 2.60 7.60
N GLY A 47 -4.46 1.46 8.26
CA GLY A 47 -4.27 1.33 9.71
C GLY A 47 -2.82 1.20 10.17
N HIS A 48 -1.87 0.92 9.28
CA HIS A 48 -0.46 0.81 9.59
C HIS A 48 0.38 1.81 8.76
N THR A 49 0.66 1.51 7.50
CA THR A 49 1.56 2.35 6.69
C THR A 49 0.98 3.74 6.42
N GLY A 50 -0.31 3.84 6.15
CA GLY A 50 -1.02 5.11 5.99
C GLY A 50 -1.09 5.93 7.27
N ASP A 51 -1.23 5.25 8.42
CA ASP A 51 -1.25 5.89 9.73
C ASP A 51 0.10 6.55 10.07
N ILE A 52 1.20 5.80 9.89
CA ILE A 52 2.55 6.32 10.07
C ILE A 52 2.80 7.49 9.11
N LEU A 53 2.43 7.32 7.84
CA LEU A 53 2.61 8.37 6.84
C LEU A 53 1.80 9.63 7.18
N GLN A 54 0.57 9.49 7.68
CA GLN A 54 -0.23 10.63 8.11
C GLN A 54 0.40 11.39 9.27
N ASP A 55 1.00 10.69 10.24
CA ASP A 55 1.69 11.34 11.35
C ASP A 55 2.93 12.10 10.88
N LEU A 56 3.66 11.56 9.90
CA LEU A 56 4.77 12.25 9.25
C LEU A 56 4.28 13.47 8.44
N LEU A 57 3.20 13.33 7.67
CA LEU A 57 2.59 14.44 6.91
C LEU A 57 2.08 15.57 7.81
N ASN A 58 1.55 15.22 8.98
CA ASN A 58 1.13 16.19 9.98
C ASN A 58 2.30 17.01 10.56
N GLN A 59 3.52 16.47 10.53
CA GLN A 59 4.74 17.15 10.96
C GLN A 59 5.41 17.89 9.80
N ASP A 60 5.48 17.26 8.63
CA ASP A 60 6.10 17.80 7.43
C ASP A 60 5.32 17.38 6.16
N PRO A 61 4.54 18.28 5.56
CA PRO A 61 3.80 18.02 4.33
C PRO A 61 4.71 17.64 3.14
N GLN A 62 6.00 17.97 3.17
CA GLN A 62 6.95 17.56 2.12
C GLN A 62 7.19 16.05 2.09
N THR A 63 6.81 15.31 3.12
CA THR A 63 6.80 13.85 3.13
C THR A 63 6.05 13.27 1.93
N GLY A 64 4.99 13.93 1.46
CA GLY A 64 4.17 13.51 0.33
C GLY A 64 3.19 12.39 0.67
N LEU A 65 2.25 12.17 -0.23
CA LEU A 65 1.14 11.22 -0.08
C LEU A 65 1.49 9.85 -0.65
N MET A 66 0.62 8.86 -0.42
CA MET A 66 0.75 7.50 -0.93
C MET A 66 -0.41 7.18 -1.88
N ALA A 67 -0.13 6.50 -2.99
CA ALA A 67 -1.17 5.88 -3.81
C ALA A 67 -1.30 4.39 -3.43
N GLY A 68 -2.52 3.92 -3.25
CA GLY A 68 -2.83 2.53 -2.97
C GLY A 68 -3.10 1.74 -4.24
N VAL A 69 -2.66 0.50 -4.28
CA VAL A 69 -2.86 -0.45 -5.38
C VAL A 69 -3.62 -1.66 -4.83
N GLU A 70 -4.81 -1.89 -5.36
CA GLU A 70 -5.65 -3.06 -5.09
C GLU A 70 -5.54 -4.04 -6.25
N THR A 71 -5.32 -5.31 -5.96
CA THR A 71 -5.14 -6.35 -6.98
C THR A 71 -6.17 -7.47 -6.91
N TYR A 72 -6.96 -7.49 -5.83
CA TYR A 72 -7.91 -8.58 -5.57
C TYR A 72 -9.34 -8.25 -5.99
N SER A 73 -9.85 -7.06 -5.64
CA SER A 73 -11.25 -6.71 -5.87
C SER A 73 -11.46 -5.24 -6.26
N PRO A 74 -12.02 -4.97 -7.47
CA PRO A 74 -12.36 -3.61 -7.88
C PRO A 74 -13.46 -2.99 -7.00
N LYS A 75 -14.29 -3.83 -6.36
CA LYS A 75 -15.36 -3.40 -5.47
C LYS A 75 -14.81 -2.59 -4.29
N TYR A 76 -13.68 -3.01 -3.73
CA TYR A 76 -13.07 -2.32 -2.61
C TYR A 76 -12.61 -0.90 -2.98
N VAL A 77 -12.00 -0.74 -4.16
CA VAL A 77 -11.63 0.59 -4.67
C VAL A 77 -12.86 1.47 -4.88
N THR A 78 -13.95 0.92 -5.43
CA THR A 78 -15.20 1.63 -5.63
C THR A 78 -15.81 2.11 -4.30
N GLU A 79 -15.83 1.24 -3.29
CA GLU A 79 -16.38 1.56 -1.97
C GLU A 79 -15.57 2.66 -1.27
N LEU A 80 -14.23 2.62 -1.34
CA LEU A 80 -13.38 3.66 -0.77
C LEU A 80 -13.47 4.98 -1.53
N SER A 81 -13.57 4.93 -2.86
CA SER A 81 -13.71 6.12 -3.69
C SER A 81 -15.01 6.90 -3.39
N ALA A 82 -16.06 6.23 -2.93
CA ALA A 82 -17.30 6.88 -2.48
C ALA A 82 -17.10 7.79 -1.24
N SER A 83 -15.98 7.62 -0.52
CA SER A 83 -15.56 8.44 0.61
C SER A 83 -14.32 9.29 0.26
N ASP A 84 -14.07 9.59 -1.02
CA ASP A 84 -12.84 10.25 -1.50
C ASP A 84 -11.57 9.57 -0.99
N ASN A 85 -11.59 8.25 -0.86
CA ASN A 85 -10.52 7.42 -0.28
C ASN A 85 -10.15 7.78 1.16
N LEU A 86 -11.06 8.40 1.90
CA LEU A 86 -10.95 8.62 3.34
C LEU A 86 -11.44 7.38 4.10
N MET A 87 -10.80 7.09 5.22
CA MET A 87 -11.18 5.99 6.11
C MET A 87 -11.17 6.46 7.56
N THR A 88 -12.12 6.01 8.36
CA THR A 88 -12.02 6.17 9.81
C THR A 88 -11.16 5.05 10.38
N GLN A 89 -10.13 5.41 11.13
CA GLN A 89 -9.35 4.49 11.95
C GLN A 89 -9.76 4.68 13.41
N LEU A 90 -9.99 3.58 14.10
CA LEU A 90 -10.15 3.54 15.56
C LEU A 90 -8.93 2.84 16.15
N ILE A 91 -8.15 3.57 16.91
CA ILE A 91 -6.92 3.10 17.54
C ILE A 91 -7.23 2.75 18.97
N PHE A 92 -7.06 1.48 19.35
CA PHE A 92 -7.07 1.10 20.76
C PHE A 92 -5.78 1.57 21.42
N GLU A 93 -5.91 2.41 22.43
CA GLU A 93 -4.80 2.87 23.24
C GLU A 93 -4.80 2.09 24.55
N ASN A 94 -3.96 1.08 24.63
CA ASN A 94 -3.62 0.28 25.82
C ASN A 94 -4.76 -0.44 26.58
N GLU A 95 -4.37 -1.09 27.70
CA GLU A 95 -5.20 -1.90 28.61
C GLU A 95 -6.47 -1.23 29.17
N LYS A 96 -6.63 0.08 28.99
CA LYS A 96 -7.78 0.84 29.50
C LYS A 96 -8.95 0.92 28.53
N GLY A 97 -8.83 0.32 27.36
CA GLY A 97 -9.90 0.29 26.35
C GLY A 97 -10.28 1.66 25.79
N LYS A 98 -9.37 2.65 25.88
CA LYS A 98 -9.59 3.97 25.27
C LYS A 98 -9.45 3.82 23.76
N VAL A 99 -10.42 4.33 23.02
CA VAL A 99 -10.43 4.35 21.58
C VAL A 99 -10.21 5.78 21.09
N ILE A 100 -9.22 5.96 20.22
CA ILE A 100 -8.94 7.25 19.58
C ILE A 100 -9.38 7.17 18.12
N PRO A 101 -10.42 7.91 17.72
CA PRO A 101 -10.80 8.02 16.32
C PRO A 101 -9.85 8.95 15.56
N LYS A 102 -9.45 8.52 14.36
CA LYS A 102 -8.58 9.27 13.45
C LYS A 102 -9.15 9.16 12.02
N ILE A 103 -9.20 10.27 11.32
CA ILE A 103 -9.56 10.24 9.90
C ILE A 103 -8.29 10.09 9.08
N GLN A 104 -8.20 8.98 8.35
CA GLN A 104 -7.08 8.66 7.48
C GLN A 104 -7.24 9.34 6.12
N GLY A 105 -6.29 10.19 5.75
CA GLY A 105 -6.27 10.96 4.51
C GLY A 105 -4.98 10.83 3.69
N ALA A 106 -4.01 10.03 4.15
CA ALA A 106 -2.69 9.91 3.52
C ALA A 106 -2.70 9.15 2.17
N ILE A 107 -3.82 8.44 1.84
CA ILE A 107 -3.97 7.67 0.61
C ILE A 107 -5.12 8.27 -0.23
N PRO A 108 -4.89 9.35 -1.00
CA PRO A 108 -5.95 10.01 -1.77
C PRO A 108 -6.27 9.32 -3.10
N SER A 109 -5.42 8.43 -3.57
CA SER A 109 -5.55 7.74 -4.87
C SER A 109 -5.51 6.24 -4.69
N LEU A 110 -6.46 5.55 -5.30
CA LEU A 110 -6.50 4.09 -5.35
C LEU A 110 -6.59 3.62 -6.79
N LEU A 111 -5.80 2.62 -7.14
CA LEU A 111 -5.79 1.98 -8.44
C LEU A 111 -6.20 0.52 -8.29
N PHE A 112 -7.11 0.04 -9.13
CA PHE A 112 -7.32 -1.39 -9.31
C PHE A 112 -6.46 -1.91 -10.44
N ILE A 113 -5.54 -2.82 -10.13
CA ILE A 113 -4.59 -3.39 -11.08
C ILE A 113 -4.84 -4.89 -11.22
N ASP A 114 -5.43 -5.27 -12.34
CA ASP A 114 -5.58 -6.65 -12.78
C ASP A 114 -4.47 -7.06 -13.79
N SER A 115 -4.72 -8.09 -14.58
CA SER A 115 -3.80 -8.52 -15.65
C SER A 115 -3.89 -7.69 -16.93
N ASN A 116 -4.86 -6.77 -17.04
CA ASN A 116 -5.04 -5.92 -18.21
C ASN A 116 -4.04 -4.76 -18.23
N THR A 117 -2.87 -4.99 -18.79
CA THR A 117 -1.79 -4.00 -18.89
C THR A 117 -2.10 -2.80 -19.80
N ASN A 118 -3.21 -2.85 -20.54
CA ASN A 118 -3.68 -1.73 -21.37
C ASN A 118 -4.68 -0.81 -20.64
N SER A 119 -4.99 -1.08 -19.37
CA SER A 119 -5.90 -0.25 -18.60
C SER A 119 -5.29 1.10 -18.23
N LEU A 120 -6.15 2.12 -18.00
CA LEU A 120 -5.71 3.43 -17.50
C LEU A 120 -5.04 3.32 -16.12
N ALA A 121 -5.47 2.38 -15.30
CA ALA A 121 -4.87 2.13 -13.98
C ALA A 121 -3.42 1.63 -14.12
N TRP A 122 -3.15 0.71 -15.04
CA TRP A 122 -1.78 0.29 -15.36
C TRP A 122 -0.94 1.46 -15.87
N ALA A 123 -1.46 2.24 -16.81
CA ALA A 123 -0.75 3.41 -17.33
C ALA A 123 -0.37 4.36 -16.19
N LYS A 124 -1.29 4.61 -15.25
CA LYS A 124 -1.04 5.46 -14.08
C LYS A 124 -0.02 4.85 -13.10
N LEU A 125 -0.08 3.53 -12.86
CA LEU A 125 0.92 2.86 -12.03
C LEU A 125 2.32 2.97 -12.63
N LEU A 126 2.45 2.81 -13.95
CA LEU A 126 3.74 2.96 -14.63
C LEU A 126 4.21 4.43 -14.72
N GLU A 127 3.30 5.39 -14.72
CA GLU A 127 3.63 6.80 -14.56
C GLU A 127 4.30 7.03 -13.19
N TYR A 128 3.71 6.53 -12.11
CA TYR A 128 4.34 6.58 -10.78
C TYR A 128 5.70 5.86 -10.75
N ALA A 129 5.83 4.74 -11.46
CA ALA A 129 7.12 4.04 -11.55
C ALA A 129 8.22 4.89 -12.21
N ARG A 130 7.87 5.81 -13.10
CA ARG A 130 8.81 6.70 -13.80
C ARG A 130 9.00 8.05 -13.11
N ASP A 131 8.21 8.35 -12.09
CA ASP A 131 8.29 9.60 -11.36
C ASP A 131 9.45 9.55 -10.36
N PRO A 132 10.44 10.47 -10.46
CA PRO A 132 11.56 10.53 -9.52
C PRO A 132 11.15 10.91 -8.09
N GLU A 133 9.99 11.56 -7.90
CA GLU A 133 9.47 11.91 -6.58
C GLU A 133 8.93 10.69 -5.82
N VAL A 134 8.52 9.63 -6.52
CA VAL A 134 8.09 8.37 -5.89
C VAL A 134 9.32 7.58 -5.45
N GLN A 135 9.53 7.45 -4.14
CA GLN A 135 10.79 6.98 -3.55
C GLN A 135 10.72 5.55 -3.05
N PHE A 136 9.58 5.08 -2.61
CA PHE A 136 9.42 3.72 -2.08
C PHE A 136 8.00 3.18 -2.33
N ALA A 137 7.88 1.87 -2.20
CA ALA A 137 6.58 1.22 -2.08
C ALA A 137 6.55 0.28 -0.87
N THR A 138 5.34 0.06 -0.33
CA THR A 138 5.07 -0.94 0.70
C THR A 138 4.26 -2.09 0.14
N ILE A 139 4.47 -3.29 0.70
CA ILE A 139 3.67 -4.49 0.43
C ILE A 139 3.04 -4.95 1.73
N ASN A 140 1.72 -5.08 1.75
CA ASN A 140 0.97 -5.73 2.83
C ASN A 140 0.18 -6.88 2.21
N ALA A 141 0.79 -8.05 2.11
CA ALA A 141 0.19 -9.22 1.49
C ALA A 141 0.39 -10.45 2.40
N PRO A 142 -0.56 -11.39 2.48
CA PRO A 142 -0.33 -12.68 3.12
C PRO A 142 0.82 -13.44 2.45
N GLU A 143 1.52 -14.28 3.20
CA GLU A 143 2.67 -15.05 2.70
C GLU A 143 2.34 -15.85 1.44
N GLY A 144 1.15 -16.49 1.39
CA GLY A 144 0.71 -17.27 0.23
C GLY A 144 0.61 -16.47 -1.10
N VAL A 145 0.48 -15.14 -1.04
CA VAL A 145 0.44 -14.26 -2.24
C VAL A 145 1.77 -14.22 -2.97
N TYR A 146 2.88 -14.45 -2.26
CA TYR A 146 4.21 -14.49 -2.87
C TYR A 146 4.38 -15.66 -3.84
N GLY A 147 3.69 -16.77 -3.62
CA GLY A 147 3.67 -17.91 -4.53
C GLY A 147 4.98 -18.65 -4.69
N VAL A 148 5.87 -18.56 -3.68
CA VAL A 148 7.20 -19.16 -3.68
C VAL A 148 7.50 -19.86 -2.35
N ILE A 149 8.51 -20.74 -2.36
CA ILE A 149 9.18 -21.24 -1.15
C ILE A 149 10.53 -20.53 -1.07
N TYR A 150 10.80 -19.92 0.08
CA TYR A 150 12.06 -19.27 0.35
C TYR A 150 12.81 -19.99 1.49
N SER A 151 13.98 -20.52 1.16
CA SER A 151 14.83 -21.29 2.11
C SER A 151 16.12 -20.55 2.47
N GLY A 152 16.17 -19.22 2.23
CA GLY A 152 17.38 -18.42 2.33
C GLY A 152 18.10 -18.31 0.98
N GLY A 153 18.88 -17.27 0.81
CA GLY A 153 19.67 -17.05 -0.42
C GLY A 153 19.11 -15.94 -1.33
N GLU A 154 19.64 -15.89 -2.54
CA GLU A 154 19.35 -14.80 -3.48
C GLU A 154 18.02 -14.95 -4.18
N PHE A 155 17.58 -16.18 -4.42
CA PHE A 155 16.39 -16.55 -5.17
C PHE A 155 15.46 -17.42 -4.33
N ALA A 156 14.17 -17.44 -4.73
CA ALA A 156 13.15 -18.30 -4.16
C ALA A 156 12.66 -19.31 -5.21
N GLU A 157 12.09 -20.44 -4.76
CA GLU A 157 11.52 -21.47 -5.62
C GLU A 157 10.05 -21.14 -5.93
N PRO A 158 9.65 -20.88 -7.19
CA PRO A 158 8.26 -20.61 -7.53
C PRO A 158 7.44 -21.88 -7.45
N VAL A 159 6.30 -21.83 -6.74
CA VAL A 159 5.38 -22.98 -6.56
C VAL A 159 3.97 -22.65 -7.03
N ASN A 160 3.60 -21.38 -7.15
CA ASN A 160 2.28 -20.99 -7.65
C ASN A 160 2.24 -21.08 -9.20
N PRO A 161 1.30 -21.85 -9.79
CA PRO A 161 1.20 -22.00 -11.23
C PRO A 161 1.01 -20.68 -12.01
N VAL A 162 0.30 -19.71 -11.40
CA VAL A 162 0.10 -18.38 -12.03
C VAL A 162 1.42 -17.61 -12.09
N LEU A 163 2.21 -17.64 -11.01
CA LEU A 163 3.53 -17.01 -10.99
C LEU A 163 4.48 -17.68 -11.99
N ILE A 164 4.49 -19.02 -12.04
CA ILE A 164 5.32 -19.78 -12.99
C ILE A 164 4.97 -19.37 -14.43
N LYS A 165 3.68 -19.29 -14.75
CA LYS A 165 3.21 -18.85 -16.07
C LYS A 165 3.64 -17.40 -16.37
N ASP A 166 3.53 -16.49 -15.41
CA ASP A 166 4.00 -15.11 -15.57
C ASP A 166 5.51 -15.05 -15.89
N MET A 167 6.30 -15.92 -15.26
CA MET A 167 7.74 -16.03 -15.52
C MET A 167 8.04 -16.61 -16.91
N GLU A 168 7.17 -17.50 -17.41
CA GLU A 168 7.33 -18.16 -18.72
C GLU A 168 6.88 -17.28 -19.88
N GLU A 169 5.82 -16.49 -19.70
CA GLU A 169 5.15 -15.74 -20.75
C GLU A 169 5.37 -14.21 -20.65
N GLY A 170 5.99 -13.71 -19.57
CA GLY A 170 6.18 -12.28 -19.36
C GLY A 170 4.89 -11.53 -18.98
N THR A 171 3.87 -12.27 -18.51
CA THR A 171 2.58 -11.71 -18.08
C THR A 171 2.63 -11.22 -16.63
N VAL A 172 1.56 -10.57 -16.15
CA VAL A 172 1.50 -9.90 -14.83
C VAL A 172 0.21 -10.26 -14.08
N ASN A 173 -0.13 -11.54 -14.06
CA ASN A 173 -1.33 -12.01 -13.38
C ASN A 173 -1.15 -12.08 -11.86
N SER A 174 0.01 -12.53 -11.39
CA SER A 174 0.38 -12.61 -9.98
C SER A 174 0.88 -11.27 -9.43
N ASP A 175 0.76 -11.07 -8.13
CA ASP A 175 1.27 -9.85 -7.48
C ASP A 175 2.79 -9.72 -7.55
N PRO A 176 3.60 -10.78 -7.36
CA PRO A 176 5.05 -10.68 -7.58
C PRO A 176 5.42 -10.24 -9.00
N ALA A 177 4.69 -10.66 -10.02
CA ALA A 177 4.91 -10.21 -11.39
C ALA A 177 4.55 -8.72 -11.55
N LYS A 178 3.48 -8.23 -10.90
CA LYS A 178 3.12 -6.80 -10.88
C LYS A 178 4.20 -5.95 -10.19
N TRP A 179 4.71 -6.41 -9.03
CA TRP A 179 5.81 -5.73 -8.33
C TRP A 179 7.08 -5.68 -9.19
N THR A 180 7.39 -6.79 -9.86
CA THR A 180 8.54 -6.88 -10.77
C THR A 180 8.37 -5.98 -12.00
N ALA A 181 7.16 -5.89 -12.56
CA ALA A 181 6.87 -4.98 -13.67
C ALA A 181 7.05 -3.50 -13.28
N PHE A 182 6.61 -3.11 -12.09
CA PHE A 182 6.86 -1.79 -11.53
C PHE A 182 8.37 -1.52 -11.38
N ALA A 183 9.11 -2.45 -10.79
CA ALA A 183 10.55 -2.35 -10.64
C ALA A 183 11.29 -2.27 -11.99
N ARG A 184 10.80 -2.98 -13.03
CA ARG A 184 11.33 -2.91 -14.39
C ARG A 184 11.19 -1.51 -14.99
N GLU A 185 10.09 -0.81 -14.75
CA GLU A 185 9.92 0.57 -15.22
C GLU A 185 10.80 1.54 -14.44
N ARG A 186 11.04 1.32 -13.13
CA ARG A 186 12.04 2.07 -12.35
C ARG A 186 13.44 1.93 -12.95
N PHE A 187 13.84 0.69 -13.26
CA PHE A 187 15.11 0.40 -13.92
C PHE A 187 15.25 1.13 -15.26
N LYS A 188 14.22 1.06 -16.15
CA LYS A 188 14.22 1.77 -17.44
C LYS A 188 14.36 3.29 -17.28
N ALA A 189 13.79 3.85 -16.22
CA ALA A 189 13.89 5.27 -15.91
C ALA A 189 15.21 5.65 -15.20
N GLY A 190 16.08 4.69 -14.86
CA GLY A 190 17.33 4.94 -14.15
C GLY A 190 17.15 5.43 -12.71
N LEU A 191 16.03 5.10 -12.07
CA LEU A 191 15.64 5.62 -10.78
C LEU A 191 15.93 4.60 -9.66
N LYS A 192 16.40 5.08 -8.51
CA LYS A 192 16.54 4.27 -7.30
C LYS A 192 15.20 4.01 -6.64
N PHE A 193 15.10 2.93 -5.85
CA PHE A 193 13.85 2.60 -5.16
C PHE A 193 14.04 1.71 -3.93
N ALA A 194 13.05 1.73 -3.04
CA ALA A 194 12.91 0.76 -1.95
C ALA A 194 11.55 0.07 -2.03
N LEU A 195 11.53 -1.26 -1.99
CA LEU A 195 10.31 -2.06 -1.87
C LEU A 195 10.28 -2.68 -0.48
N VAL A 196 9.45 -2.11 0.40
CA VAL A 196 9.38 -2.44 1.82
C VAL A 196 8.28 -3.45 2.06
N SER A 197 8.63 -4.64 2.49
CA SER A 197 7.64 -5.63 2.90
C SER A 197 7.15 -5.34 4.31
N CYS A 198 5.85 -5.06 4.42
CA CYS A 198 5.13 -4.93 5.68
C CYS A 198 4.30 -6.20 5.98
N THR A 199 4.76 -7.35 5.54
CA THR A 199 4.15 -8.65 5.81
C THR A 199 4.68 -9.21 7.12
N ASN A 200 3.79 -9.76 7.95
CA ASN A 200 4.14 -10.20 9.30
C ASN A 200 4.81 -11.60 9.33
N PHE A 201 6.06 -11.66 8.84
CA PHE A 201 6.96 -12.81 9.04
C PHE A 201 8.43 -12.37 9.06
N SER A 202 9.28 -13.17 9.66
CA SER A 202 10.70 -12.85 9.82
C SER A 202 11.43 -12.82 8.47
N GLY A 203 12.29 -11.82 8.28
CA GLY A 203 13.07 -11.69 7.06
C GLY A 203 12.24 -11.31 5.83
N ASN A 204 11.11 -10.65 6.01
CA ASN A 204 10.15 -10.30 4.96
C ASN A 204 10.76 -9.53 3.78
N GLY A 205 11.73 -8.65 4.01
CA GLY A 205 12.46 -7.96 2.95
C GLY A 205 13.34 -8.91 2.13
N HIS A 206 14.04 -9.85 2.78
CA HIS A 206 14.83 -10.88 2.09
C HIS A 206 13.94 -11.78 1.25
N TYR A 207 12.81 -12.20 1.80
CA TYR A 207 11.80 -12.99 1.10
C TYR A 207 11.27 -12.27 -0.15
N THR A 208 10.87 -11.00 0.02
CA THR A 208 10.41 -10.15 -1.09
C THR A 208 11.49 -9.97 -2.16
N GLY A 209 12.72 -9.69 -1.74
CA GLY A 209 13.84 -9.53 -2.65
C GLY A 209 14.15 -10.79 -3.45
N ALA A 210 14.14 -11.96 -2.80
CA ALA A 210 14.33 -13.25 -3.47
C ALA A 210 13.22 -13.51 -4.49
N THR A 211 11.95 -13.26 -4.11
CA THR A 211 10.80 -13.43 -5.00
C THR A 211 10.90 -12.56 -6.24
N VAL A 212 11.13 -11.26 -6.08
CA VAL A 212 11.23 -10.30 -7.19
C VAL A 212 12.42 -10.60 -8.10
N ARG A 213 13.58 -10.97 -7.52
CA ARG A 213 14.76 -11.37 -8.31
C ARG A 213 14.53 -12.66 -9.09
N THR A 214 13.78 -13.61 -8.53
CA THR A 214 13.42 -14.86 -9.24
C THR A 214 12.63 -14.56 -10.50
N VAL A 215 11.59 -13.71 -10.41
CA VAL A 215 10.81 -13.29 -11.60
C VAL A 215 11.68 -12.49 -12.57
N ALA A 216 12.47 -11.55 -12.07
CA ALA A 216 13.34 -10.71 -12.89
C ALA A 216 14.38 -11.51 -13.67
N LYS A 217 14.97 -12.54 -13.05
CA LYS A 217 15.92 -13.46 -13.69
C LYS A 217 15.26 -14.16 -14.88
N ALA A 218 14.09 -14.77 -14.67
CA ALA A 218 13.37 -15.44 -15.73
C ALA A 218 12.99 -14.49 -16.88
N TRP A 219 12.55 -13.27 -16.53
CA TRP A 219 12.20 -12.26 -17.53
C TRP A 219 13.40 -11.72 -18.30
N GLU A 220 14.56 -11.55 -17.68
CA GLU A 220 15.78 -11.14 -18.36
C GLU A 220 16.30 -12.24 -19.31
N GLU A 221 16.32 -13.50 -18.85
CA GLU A 221 16.74 -14.67 -19.65
C GLU A 221 15.83 -14.88 -20.88
N LYS A 222 14.53 -14.62 -20.77
CA LYS A 222 13.54 -14.78 -21.85
C LYS A 222 13.33 -13.53 -22.70
N GLY A 223 14.00 -12.41 -22.36
CA GLY A 223 13.90 -11.15 -23.11
C GLY A 223 12.66 -10.30 -22.78
N PHE A 224 11.90 -10.60 -21.72
CA PHE A 224 10.77 -9.78 -21.23
C PHE A 224 11.22 -8.59 -20.39
N ALA A 225 12.46 -8.62 -19.90
CA ALA A 225 13.11 -7.50 -19.23
C ALA A 225 14.46 -7.16 -19.88
N PRO A 226 14.89 -5.89 -19.84
CA PRO A 226 16.18 -5.50 -20.41
C PRO A 226 17.35 -6.14 -19.65
N LYS A 227 18.46 -6.37 -20.35
CA LYS A 227 19.72 -6.83 -19.73
C LYS A 227 20.19 -5.85 -18.65
N GLY A 228 20.66 -6.40 -17.53
CA GLY A 228 21.10 -5.64 -16.36
C GLY A 228 20.00 -5.34 -15.33
N PHE A 229 18.77 -5.73 -15.60
CA PHE A 229 17.67 -5.54 -14.64
C PHE A 229 17.86 -6.36 -13.37
N LEU A 230 18.27 -7.63 -13.47
CA LEU A 230 18.60 -8.45 -12.32
C LEU A 230 19.76 -7.84 -11.49
N LYS A 231 20.79 -7.33 -12.17
CA LYS A 231 21.92 -6.65 -11.49
C LYS A 231 21.46 -5.41 -10.73
N TYR A 232 20.55 -4.62 -11.30
CA TYR A 232 19.95 -3.46 -10.65
C TYR A 232 19.19 -3.85 -9.36
N LEU A 233 18.42 -4.94 -9.38
CA LEU A 233 17.68 -5.44 -8.23
C LEU A 233 18.58 -6.11 -7.16
N SER A 234 19.78 -6.52 -7.54
CA SER A 234 20.76 -7.13 -6.63
C SER A 234 21.74 -6.09 -6.03
N ASP A 235 21.71 -4.85 -6.51
CA ASP A 235 22.49 -3.74 -5.93
C ASP A 235 21.64 -2.93 -4.93
N PRO A 236 21.86 -3.07 -3.62
CA PRO A 236 21.06 -2.37 -2.61
C PRO A 236 21.20 -0.83 -2.65
N LYS A 237 22.18 -0.29 -3.39
CA LYS A 237 22.31 1.15 -3.63
C LYS A 237 21.38 1.65 -4.74
N GLN A 238 20.86 0.75 -5.56
CA GLN A 238 19.93 1.04 -6.64
C GLN A 238 18.50 0.63 -6.27
N PHE A 239 18.33 -0.60 -5.80
CA PHE A 239 17.04 -1.12 -5.40
C PHE A 239 17.17 -1.93 -4.10
N SER A 240 16.50 -1.51 -3.06
CA SER A 240 16.58 -2.15 -1.75
C SER A 240 15.29 -2.87 -1.35
N PHE A 241 15.45 -3.93 -0.55
CA PHE A 241 14.36 -4.70 0.05
C PHE A 241 14.55 -4.73 1.57
N PRO A 242 14.21 -3.63 2.28
CA PRO A 242 14.38 -3.56 3.72
C PRO A 242 13.49 -4.57 4.44
N ASN A 243 14.01 -5.19 5.51
CA ASN A 243 13.17 -5.89 6.46
C ASN A 243 12.38 -4.88 7.29
N CYS A 244 11.14 -5.21 7.60
CA CYS A 244 10.27 -4.40 8.45
C CYS A 244 9.68 -5.28 9.55
N MET A 245 9.55 -4.73 10.74
CA MET A 245 8.82 -5.35 11.82
C MET A 245 7.41 -4.76 11.90
N ILE A 246 6.40 -5.61 11.95
CA ILE A 246 5.01 -5.20 12.07
C ILE A 246 4.53 -5.54 13.47
N ASP A 247 4.15 -4.53 14.22
CA ASP A 247 3.68 -4.59 15.61
C ASP A 247 2.20 -4.22 15.77
N ARG A 248 1.51 -4.04 14.65
CA ARG A 248 0.11 -3.62 14.62
C ARG A 248 -0.75 -4.66 13.90
N ILE A 249 -1.95 -4.87 14.41
CA ILE A 249 -2.95 -5.74 13.79
C ILE A 249 -4.24 -4.97 13.51
N ALA A 250 -4.99 -5.40 12.51
CA ALA A 250 -6.36 -4.94 12.28
C ALA A 250 -7.33 -5.94 12.91
N VAL A 251 -8.14 -5.45 13.85
CA VAL A 251 -9.12 -6.27 14.57
C VAL A 251 -10.54 -6.03 14.06
N ASN A 252 -11.46 -6.89 14.44
CA ASN A 252 -12.87 -6.70 14.12
C ASN A 252 -13.49 -5.64 15.03
N PRO A 253 -14.42 -4.79 14.50
CA PRO A 253 -15.16 -3.84 15.31
C PRO A 253 -15.99 -4.55 16.39
N ASP A 254 -15.91 -4.05 17.62
CA ASP A 254 -16.71 -4.47 18.76
C ASP A 254 -17.81 -3.43 19.08
N GLU A 255 -18.53 -3.60 20.19
CA GLU A 255 -19.58 -2.70 20.60
C GLU A 255 -19.04 -1.30 21.00
N ASN A 256 -17.84 -1.25 21.60
CA ASN A 256 -17.21 0.01 21.96
C ASN A 256 -16.86 0.84 20.73
N THR A 257 -16.29 0.21 19.71
CA THR A 257 -15.96 0.86 18.44
C THR A 257 -17.21 1.34 17.69
N ARG A 258 -18.33 0.60 17.76
CA ARG A 258 -19.61 1.03 17.19
C ARG A 258 -20.13 2.28 17.88
N ARG A 259 -20.10 2.31 19.22
CA ARG A 259 -20.49 3.49 20.01
C ARG A 259 -19.68 4.72 19.63
N VAL A 260 -18.35 4.59 19.50
CA VAL A 260 -17.49 5.71 19.07
C VAL A 260 -17.88 6.23 17.70
N MET A 261 -18.20 5.35 16.75
CA MET A 261 -18.67 5.75 15.41
C MET A 261 -20.02 6.47 15.45
N GLU A 262 -20.94 6.04 16.32
CA GLU A 262 -22.23 6.71 16.54
C GLU A 262 -22.04 8.11 17.13
N GLU A 263 -21.16 8.26 18.12
CA GLU A 263 -20.81 9.55 18.73
C GLU A 263 -20.19 10.51 17.71
N LEU A 264 -19.35 10.00 16.80
CA LEU A 264 -18.81 10.78 15.69
C LEU A 264 -19.89 11.23 14.70
N SER A 265 -21.00 10.49 14.60
CA SER A 265 -22.06 10.70 13.60
C SER A 265 -21.51 10.68 12.16
N VAL A 266 -20.57 9.77 11.88
CA VAL A 266 -19.93 9.58 10.58
C VAL A 266 -20.14 8.17 10.08
N ARG A 267 -20.48 8.04 8.82
CA ARG A 267 -20.51 6.77 8.06
C ARG A 267 -19.32 6.74 7.11
N SER A 268 -18.44 5.77 7.28
CA SER A 268 -17.25 5.56 6.45
C SER A 268 -16.84 4.10 6.46
N ASN A 269 -15.89 3.75 5.60
CA ASN A 269 -15.09 2.54 5.78
C ASN A 269 -14.30 2.67 7.09
N LEU A 270 -14.07 1.54 7.76
CA LEU A 270 -13.53 1.47 9.10
C LEU A 270 -12.38 0.48 9.18
N VAL A 271 -11.30 0.91 9.80
CA VAL A 271 -10.25 0.02 10.31
C VAL A 271 -10.11 0.21 11.81
N VAL A 272 -10.00 -0.90 12.53
CA VAL A 272 -9.72 -0.92 13.97
C VAL A 272 -8.33 -1.51 14.15
N THR A 273 -7.46 -0.85 14.90
CA THR A 273 -6.07 -1.27 15.09
C THR A 273 -5.69 -1.30 16.58
N GLU A 274 -4.87 -2.26 16.94
CA GLU A 274 -4.18 -2.40 18.22
C GLU A 274 -2.68 -2.32 17.99
#